data_e6d9d18e5976612a7c6567e06bdde099
#
_entry.id   e6d9d18e5976612a7c6567e06bdde099
#
_cell.length_a   1.000
_cell.length_b   1.000
_cell.length_c   1.000
_cell.angle_alpha   90.00
_cell.angle_beta   90.00
_cell.angle_gamma   90.00
#
_symmetry.space_group_name_H-M   'P 1'
#
loop_
_entity.id
_entity.type
_entity.pdbx_description
1 polymer ?
#
loop_
_entity_poly.entity_id
_entity_poly.type
_entity_poly.pdbx_seq_one_letter_code
_entity_poly.pdbx_strand_id
1 'polypeptide(L)'
;MNRKISHKIRRAHRYLGLFLGLQFLMWTISGLYFSWTNLDEIHGNQFKNLDYQPTAFDNLISPSEINYPEPINRIEIRDIKEEPYFLINESFLFHARTGEIKKTISEEDAIYIANNYMKEGLEISNVETIY
;
A
#
# COMPACT_ATOMS: atom_id res chain seq x y z
N MET A 1 -11.13 -30.23 51.93
CA MET A 1 -11.54 -29.62 50.61
C MET A 1 -12.80 -30.37 50.11
N ASN A 2 -13.87 -29.65 49.83
CA ASN A 2 -15.19 -30.23 49.56
C ASN A 2 -15.20 -30.96 48.21
N ARG A 3 -15.51 -32.29 48.15
CA ARG A 3 -15.48 -33.12 46.95
C ARG A 3 -16.24 -32.48 45.75
N LYS A 4 -17.35 -31.75 46.02
CA LYS A 4 -18.14 -31.05 44.98
C LYS A 4 -17.38 -29.89 44.31
N ILE A 5 -16.53 -29.18 45.08
CA ILE A 5 -15.72 -28.08 44.59
C ILE A 5 -14.60 -28.63 43.69
N SER A 6 -13.94 -29.69 44.09
CA SER A 6 -12.89 -30.36 43.35
C SER A 6 -13.39 -30.86 41.97
N HIS A 7 -14.61 -31.40 41.89
CA HIS A 7 -15.20 -31.81 40.59
C HIS A 7 -15.49 -30.63 39.66
N LYS A 8 -15.98 -29.51 40.19
CA LYS A 8 -16.21 -28.29 39.41
C LYS A 8 -14.93 -27.71 38.84
N ILE A 9 -13.87 -27.64 39.66
CA ILE A 9 -12.55 -27.15 39.25
C ILE A 9 -11.97 -28.04 38.13
N ARG A 10 -12.02 -29.36 38.27
CA ARG A 10 -11.51 -30.29 37.24
C ARG A 10 -12.30 -30.17 35.94
N ARG A 11 -13.60 -29.97 36.01
CA ARG A 11 -14.44 -29.76 34.82
C ARG A 11 -14.10 -28.43 34.14
N ALA A 12 -14.01 -27.34 34.90
CA ALA A 12 -13.62 -26.01 34.37
C ALA A 12 -12.24 -26.07 33.71
N HIS A 13 -11.26 -26.71 34.39
CA HIS A 13 -9.92 -26.85 33.82
C HIS A 13 -9.91 -27.64 32.51
N ARG A 14 -10.74 -28.71 32.39
CA ARG A 14 -10.87 -29.49 31.16
C ARG A 14 -11.42 -28.66 30.01
N TYR A 15 -12.48 -27.90 30.27
CA TYR A 15 -13.07 -27.02 29.19
C TYR A 15 -12.14 -25.87 28.82
N LEU A 16 -11.49 -25.27 29.80
CA LEU A 16 -10.49 -24.23 29.57
C LEU A 16 -9.31 -24.77 28.75
N GLY A 17 -8.81 -25.95 29.11
CA GLY A 17 -7.74 -26.62 28.36
C GLY A 17 -8.15 -26.95 26.91
N LEU A 18 -9.40 -27.42 26.71
CA LEU A 18 -9.91 -27.69 25.37
C LEU A 18 -10.00 -26.40 24.55
N PHE A 19 -10.52 -25.32 25.12
CA PHE A 19 -10.66 -24.03 24.47
C PHE A 19 -9.27 -23.44 24.08
N LEU A 20 -8.34 -23.41 25.04
CA LEU A 20 -6.98 -22.92 24.78
C LEU A 20 -6.23 -23.81 23.78
N GLY A 21 -6.42 -25.13 23.84
CA GLY A 21 -5.84 -26.05 22.89
C GLY A 21 -6.35 -25.82 21.47
N LEU A 22 -7.65 -25.59 21.30
CA LEU A 22 -8.23 -25.28 20.00
C LEU A 22 -7.72 -23.93 19.47
N GLN A 23 -7.65 -22.92 20.32
CA GLN A 23 -7.12 -21.61 19.96
C GLN A 23 -5.65 -21.69 19.53
N PHE A 24 -4.84 -22.45 20.26
CA PHE A 24 -3.44 -22.68 19.92
C PHE A 24 -3.29 -23.41 18.57
N LEU A 25 -4.14 -24.42 18.33
CA LEU A 25 -4.16 -25.14 17.06
C LEU A 25 -4.49 -24.20 15.90
N MET A 26 -5.48 -23.32 16.05
CA MET A 26 -5.83 -22.34 15.01
C MET A 26 -4.68 -21.35 14.74
N TRP A 27 -3.98 -20.89 15.77
CA TRP A 27 -2.80 -20.03 15.58
C TRP A 27 -1.67 -20.76 14.87
N THR A 28 -1.44 -22.03 15.22
CA THR A 28 -0.41 -22.85 14.56
C THR A 28 -0.72 -23.04 13.07
N ILE A 29 -1.97 -23.36 12.73
CA ILE A 29 -2.40 -23.50 11.32
C ILE A 29 -2.27 -22.17 10.57
N SER A 30 -2.70 -21.07 11.17
CA SER A 30 -2.57 -19.73 10.59
C SER A 30 -1.10 -19.37 10.38
N GLY A 31 -0.25 -19.58 11.36
CA GLY A 31 1.18 -19.32 11.25
C GLY A 31 1.86 -20.16 10.15
N LEU A 32 1.47 -21.43 10.04
CA LEU A 32 1.95 -22.31 8.98
C LEU A 32 1.51 -21.83 7.59
N TYR A 33 0.25 -21.40 7.46
CA TYR A 33 -0.28 -20.81 6.24
C TYR A 33 0.54 -19.59 5.80
N PHE A 34 0.77 -18.63 6.72
CA PHE A 34 1.59 -17.45 6.42
C PHE A 34 3.05 -17.79 6.12
N SER A 35 3.60 -18.83 6.75
CA SER A 35 4.97 -19.29 6.47
C SER A 35 5.12 -19.89 5.06
N TRP A 36 4.07 -20.47 4.52
CA TRP A 36 4.06 -21.04 3.16
C TRP A 36 3.62 -20.05 2.08
N THR A 37 2.91 -18.99 2.46
CA THR A 37 2.45 -17.99 1.51
C THR A 37 3.60 -17.04 1.19
N ASN A 38 3.81 -16.79 -0.09
CA ASN A 38 4.80 -15.82 -0.53
C ASN A 38 4.34 -14.41 -0.15
N LEU A 39 5.15 -13.69 0.63
CA LEU A 39 4.86 -12.32 1.05
C LEU A 39 4.68 -11.37 -0.13
N ASP A 40 5.36 -11.61 -1.25
CA ASP A 40 5.23 -10.82 -2.47
C ASP A 40 3.83 -10.93 -3.08
N GLU A 41 3.19 -12.12 -2.99
CA GLU A 41 1.81 -12.30 -3.44
C GLU A 41 0.82 -11.55 -2.54
N ILE A 42 1.03 -11.55 -1.21
CA ILE A 42 0.19 -10.83 -0.25
C ILE A 42 0.27 -9.33 -0.48
N HIS A 43 1.44 -8.80 -0.80
CA HIS A 43 1.66 -7.38 -1.07
C HIS A 43 1.29 -6.96 -2.50
N GLY A 44 0.84 -7.89 -3.34
CA GLY A 44 0.49 -7.62 -4.72
C GLY A 44 1.69 -7.28 -5.61
N ASN A 45 2.91 -7.65 -5.20
CA ASN A 45 4.13 -7.37 -5.96
C ASN A 45 4.14 -8.10 -7.30
N GLN A 46 3.41 -9.22 -7.40
CA GLN A 46 3.25 -9.93 -8.67
C GLN A 46 2.58 -9.10 -9.76
N PHE A 47 1.84 -8.03 -9.39
CA PHE A 47 1.18 -7.12 -10.33
C PHE A 47 1.98 -5.85 -10.60
N LYS A 48 3.06 -5.61 -9.86
CA LYS A 48 3.89 -4.42 -9.97
C LYS A 48 5.07 -4.65 -10.90
N ASN A 49 5.39 -3.62 -11.68
CA ASN A 49 6.65 -3.55 -12.40
C ASN A 49 7.76 -3.12 -11.42
N LEU A 50 8.46 -4.09 -10.84
CA LEU A 50 9.55 -3.84 -9.90
C LEU A 50 10.83 -3.32 -10.60
N ASP A 51 10.93 -3.50 -11.91
CA ASP A 51 12.07 -3.06 -12.72
C ASP A 51 11.88 -1.64 -13.26
N TYR A 52 10.75 -0.99 -12.96
CA TYR A 52 10.49 0.38 -13.37
C TYR A 52 11.57 1.31 -12.82
N GLN A 53 12.30 1.95 -13.72
CA GLN A 53 13.27 2.97 -13.40
C GLN A 53 12.64 4.34 -13.65
N PRO A 54 12.52 5.19 -12.62
CA PRO A 54 12.03 6.55 -12.82
C PRO A 54 12.90 7.31 -13.83
N THR A 55 12.28 8.08 -14.69
CA THR A 55 12.99 8.96 -15.61
C THR A 55 13.84 9.96 -14.82
N ALA A 56 15.11 10.13 -15.23
CA ALA A 56 15.95 11.18 -14.68
C ALA A 56 15.56 12.52 -15.34
N PHE A 57 15.19 13.50 -14.55
CA PHE A 57 14.77 14.81 -15.04
C PHE A 57 15.80 15.88 -14.71
N ASP A 58 16.07 16.75 -15.68
CA ASP A 58 16.93 17.92 -15.54
C ASP A 58 16.11 19.21 -15.44
N ASN A 59 16.75 20.29 -14.99
CA ASN A 59 16.18 21.64 -14.93
C ASN A 59 14.92 21.75 -14.06
N LEU A 60 14.91 21.08 -12.92
CA LEU A 60 13.84 21.20 -11.94
C LEU A 60 13.99 22.50 -11.15
N ILE A 61 12.85 23.16 -10.86
CA ILE A 61 12.84 24.29 -9.92
C ILE A 61 13.09 23.80 -8.50
N SER A 62 13.54 24.74 -7.64
CA SER A 62 13.62 24.42 -6.21
C SER A 62 12.20 24.21 -5.63
N PRO A 63 11.97 23.18 -4.80
CA PRO A 63 10.71 23.03 -4.10
C PRO A 63 10.27 24.26 -3.29
N SER A 64 11.24 25.11 -2.88
CA SER A 64 10.97 26.36 -2.18
C SER A 64 10.36 27.47 -3.07
N GLU A 65 10.41 27.31 -4.39
CA GLU A 65 9.82 28.22 -5.37
C GLU A 65 8.32 27.92 -5.62
N ILE A 66 7.85 26.77 -5.13
CA ILE A 66 6.45 26.37 -5.27
C ILE A 66 5.60 27.17 -4.31
N ASN A 67 4.58 27.87 -4.82
CA ASN A 67 3.63 28.57 -3.98
C ASN A 67 2.62 27.60 -3.37
N TYR A 68 3.00 26.98 -2.25
CA TYR A 68 2.18 26.06 -1.48
C TYR A 68 1.92 26.62 -0.08
N PRO A 69 0.64 26.75 0.37
CA PRO A 69 0.28 27.49 1.58
C PRO A 69 0.56 26.76 2.89
N GLU A 70 0.80 25.46 2.85
CA GLU A 70 0.96 24.61 4.01
C GLU A 70 2.43 24.13 4.18
N PRO A 71 2.82 23.69 5.37
CA PRO A 71 4.13 23.05 5.55
C PRO A 71 4.29 21.82 4.65
N ILE A 72 5.40 21.77 3.95
CA ILE A 72 5.74 20.62 3.12
C ILE A 72 6.42 19.56 3.98
N ASN A 73 5.75 18.41 4.16
CA ASN A 73 6.25 17.29 4.93
C ASN A 73 6.85 16.18 4.04
N ARG A 74 6.35 16.08 2.81
CA ARG A 74 6.79 15.05 1.85
C ARG A 74 6.74 15.59 0.43
N ILE A 75 7.80 15.33 -0.31
CA ILE A 75 7.89 15.62 -1.74
C ILE A 75 8.36 14.37 -2.45
N GLU A 76 7.66 14.00 -3.51
CA GLU A 76 8.06 12.95 -4.43
C GLU A 76 8.09 13.48 -5.85
N ILE A 77 9.02 13.00 -6.67
CA ILE A 77 9.01 13.26 -8.09
C ILE A 77 8.22 12.16 -8.78
N ARG A 78 7.29 12.56 -9.62
CA ARG A 78 6.45 11.67 -10.43
C ARG A 78 6.64 11.99 -11.90
N ASP A 79 6.74 10.92 -12.69
CA ASP A 79 6.72 10.99 -14.15
C ASP A 79 5.28 10.84 -14.62
N ILE A 80 4.78 11.83 -15.34
CA ILE A 80 3.49 11.77 -16.02
C ILE A 80 3.72 12.17 -17.48
N LYS A 81 3.69 11.21 -18.40
CA LYS A 81 3.95 11.39 -19.82
C LYS A 81 5.30 12.09 -20.12
N GLU A 82 6.36 11.58 -19.48
CA GLU A 82 7.73 12.10 -19.62
C GLU A 82 7.92 13.53 -19.09
N GLU A 83 6.93 14.08 -18.38
CA GLU A 83 7.02 15.37 -17.71
C GLU A 83 7.15 15.21 -16.18
N PRO A 84 8.07 15.97 -15.55
CA PRO A 84 8.29 15.86 -14.11
C PRO A 84 7.24 16.63 -13.31
N TYR A 85 6.70 15.98 -12.30
CA TYR A 85 5.80 16.60 -11.32
C TYR A 85 6.29 16.36 -9.91
N PHE A 86 6.18 17.37 -9.06
CA PHE A 86 6.30 17.23 -7.61
C PHE A 86 4.95 16.86 -7.02
N LEU A 87 4.86 15.70 -6.41
CA LEU A 87 3.75 15.31 -5.56
C LEU A 87 4.04 15.78 -4.14
N ILE A 88 3.30 16.78 -3.67
CA ILE A 88 3.45 17.38 -2.34
C ILE A 88 2.39 16.84 -1.41
N ASN A 89 2.81 16.38 -0.24
CA ASN A 89 1.96 15.84 0.83
C ASN A 89 0.94 14.80 0.33
N GLU A 90 1.31 14.02 -0.68
CA GLU A 90 0.49 12.96 -1.30
C GLU A 90 -0.84 13.44 -1.95
N SER A 91 -1.04 14.76 -2.07
CA SER A 91 -2.33 15.33 -2.46
C SER A 91 -2.24 16.33 -3.61
N PHE A 92 -1.11 17.03 -3.77
CA PHE A 92 -1.00 18.12 -4.74
C PHE A 92 0.12 17.86 -5.73
N LEU A 93 -0.20 18.00 -7.01
CA LEU A 93 0.77 17.88 -8.09
C LEU A 93 1.12 19.26 -8.63
N PHE A 94 2.41 19.54 -8.69
CA PHE A 94 2.98 20.73 -9.32
C PHE A 94 3.95 20.33 -10.41
N HIS A 95 3.88 20.99 -11.54
CA HIS A 95 4.83 20.76 -12.62
C HIS A 95 6.24 21.18 -12.13
N ALA A 96 7.20 20.26 -12.19
CA ALA A 96 8.48 20.45 -11.50
C ALA A 96 9.44 21.40 -12.23
N ARG A 97 9.11 21.87 -13.45
CA ARG A 97 9.87 22.91 -14.17
C ARG A 97 9.22 24.30 -14.12
N THR A 98 7.88 24.36 -13.98
CA THR A 98 7.16 25.64 -14.03
C THR A 98 6.56 26.06 -12.70
N GLY A 99 6.38 25.14 -11.78
CA GLY A 99 5.70 25.38 -10.50
C GLY A 99 4.18 25.47 -10.60
N GLU A 100 3.60 25.24 -11.78
CA GLU A 100 2.16 25.28 -11.98
C GLU A 100 1.46 24.07 -11.36
N ILE A 101 0.31 24.31 -10.71
CA ILE A 101 -0.48 23.25 -10.12
C ILE A 101 -1.26 22.48 -11.18
N LYS A 102 -1.16 21.14 -11.14
CA LYS A 102 -2.00 20.23 -11.94
C LYS A 102 -3.20 19.82 -11.09
N LYS A 103 -4.35 20.45 -11.35
CA LYS A 103 -5.57 20.27 -10.53
C LYS A 103 -6.27 18.93 -10.74
N THR A 104 -6.11 18.33 -11.92
CA THR A 104 -6.79 17.08 -12.27
C THR A 104 -5.84 16.14 -12.98
N ILE A 105 -5.97 14.86 -12.70
CA ILE A 105 -5.35 13.78 -13.47
C ILE A 105 -6.37 13.37 -14.54
N SER A 106 -5.98 13.43 -15.81
CA SER A 106 -6.82 12.94 -16.89
C SER A 106 -6.84 11.41 -16.90
N GLU A 107 -7.85 10.83 -17.57
CA GLU A 107 -7.90 9.37 -17.77
C GLU A 107 -6.64 8.85 -18.48
N GLU A 108 -6.14 9.58 -19.48
CA GLU A 108 -4.90 9.23 -20.18
C GLU A 108 -3.67 9.29 -19.26
N ASP A 109 -3.59 10.28 -18.34
CA ASP A 109 -2.50 10.36 -17.36
C ASP A 109 -2.55 9.16 -16.40
N ALA A 110 -3.75 8.80 -15.94
CA ALA A 110 -3.97 7.65 -15.05
C ALA A 110 -3.55 6.34 -15.73
N ILE A 111 -3.93 6.15 -16.99
CA ILE A 111 -3.55 4.98 -17.80
C ILE A 111 -2.02 4.93 -17.99
N TYR A 112 -1.39 6.07 -18.30
CA TYR A 112 0.07 6.14 -18.45
C TYR A 112 0.79 5.72 -17.15
N ILE A 113 0.38 6.29 -16.02
CA ILE A 113 0.95 5.96 -14.71
C ILE A 113 0.75 4.47 -14.42
N ALA A 114 -0.47 3.95 -14.59
CA ALA A 114 -0.77 2.56 -14.33
C ALA A 114 0.10 1.62 -15.19
N ASN A 115 0.24 1.87 -16.48
CA ASN A 115 1.04 1.04 -17.38
C ASN A 115 2.52 0.99 -16.99
N ASN A 116 3.08 2.09 -16.46
CA ASN A 116 4.47 2.12 -16.01
C ASN A 116 4.69 1.32 -14.72
N TYR A 117 3.69 1.31 -13.83
CA TYR A 117 3.78 0.62 -12.54
C TYR A 117 3.23 -0.81 -12.56
N MET A 118 2.49 -1.19 -13.59
CA MET A 118 1.96 -2.54 -13.77
C MET A 118 2.97 -3.44 -14.50
N LYS A 119 2.92 -4.72 -14.17
CA LYS A 119 3.68 -5.74 -14.87
C LYS A 119 3.17 -5.90 -16.31
N GLU A 120 4.07 -6.18 -17.24
CA GLU A 120 3.71 -6.50 -18.62
C GLU A 120 2.67 -7.62 -18.72
N GLY A 121 1.72 -7.46 -19.62
CA GLY A 121 0.64 -8.43 -19.87
C GLY A 121 -0.62 -8.22 -19.03
N LEU A 122 -0.67 -7.18 -18.19
CA LEU A 122 -1.89 -6.75 -17.53
C LEU A 122 -2.60 -5.68 -18.37
N GLU A 123 -3.92 -5.73 -18.44
CA GLU A 123 -4.75 -4.77 -19.16
C GLU A 123 -5.63 -3.97 -18.19
N ILE A 124 -5.74 -2.66 -18.45
CA ILE A 124 -6.65 -1.77 -17.71
C ILE A 124 -8.04 -1.93 -18.31
N SER A 125 -8.97 -2.49 -17.55
CA SER A 125 -10.34 -2.72 -18.02
C SER A 125 -11.25 -1.50 -17.83
N ASN A 126 -11.00 -0.67 -16.82
CA ASN A 126 -11.80 0.50 -16.49
C ASN A 126 -11.01 1.53 -15.68
N VAL A 127 -11.31 2.81 -15.88
CA VAL A 127 -10.79 3.93 -15.09
C VAL A 127 -11.97 4.72 -14.54
N GLU A 128 -12.05 4.88 -13.25
CA GLU A 128 -13.11 5.62 -12.57
C GLU A 128 -12.53 6.76 -11.76
N THR A 129 -13.18 7.93 -11.83
CA THR A 129 -12.82 9.06 -10.96
C THR A 129 -13.61 8.94 -9.65
N ILE A 130 -12.89 8.86 -8.54
CA ILE A 130 -13.47 8.87 -7.20
C ILE A 130 -13.36 10.30 -6.66
N TYR A 131 -14.50 10.88 -6.24
CA TYR A 131 -14.62 12.22 -5.67
C TYR A 131 -14.67 12.18 -4.14
#